data_6ac42c42ba5ca03aa795b3bbcb25d57e
#
_entry.id   6ac42c42ba5ca03aa795b3bbcb25d57e
#
_cell.length_a   1.000
_cell.length_b   1.000
_cell.length_c   1.000
_cell.angle_alpha   90.00
_cell.angle_beta   90.00
_cell.angle_gamma   90.00
#
_symmetry.space_group_name_H-M   'P 1'
#
loop_
_entity.id
_entity.type
_entity.pdbx_description
1 polymer ?
#
loop_
_entity_poly.entity_id
_entity_poly.type
_entity_poly.pdbx_seq_one_letter_code
_entity_poly.pdbx_strand_id
1 'polypeptide(L)'
;MGSKNLKAVAVRGTGSVHVADPKGFRTLLEETYGNIKSDPAIPMRIANGTAGTVEEAYRYGVLPIMNFSRANFQGVEGLFARAAREKLYIRNVSCFGCPVPCGKLSLIQDGRFKGTVFEGPHYETIGLMGSNCGLSDITGIASANYLCNQLGLDTISMGNVIGFAMECYQRGLLSIKDTQGLALEWGNLEIILTLIERTAKR
;
A
#
# COMPACT_ATOMS: atom_id res chain seq x y z
N MET A 1 9.63 -3.95 -18.04
CA MET A 1 10.93 -3.27 -18.14
C MET A 1 12.10 -4.25 -18.02
N GLY A 2 12.13 -5.11 -17.03
CA GLY A 2 13.21 -6.04 -16.76
C GLY A 2 13.57 -6.98 -17.93
N SER A 3 12.56 -7.57 -18.61
CA SER A 3 12.79 -8.42 -19.78
C SER A 3 13.44 -7.72 -20.98
N LYS A 4 13.51 -6.39 -20.96
CA LYS A 4 14.17 -5.56 -21.99
C LYS A 4 15.43 -4.89 -21.46
N ASN A 5 15.91 -5.26 -20.29
CA ASN A 5 17.05 -4.63 -19.60
C ASN A 5 16.89 -3.11 -19.44
N LEU A 6 15.65 -2.62 -19.40
CA LEU A 6 15.33 -1.21 -19.25
C LEU A 6 15.23 -0.87 -17.76
N LYS A 7 16.15 -0.06 -17.27
CA LYS A 7 16.25 0.36 -15.86
C LYS A 7 15.31 1.50 -15.54
N ALA A 8 15.30 2.53 -16.37
CA ALA A 8 14.49 3.73 -16.16
C ALA A 8 14.24 4.46 -17.49
N VAL A 9 13.18 5.26 -17.51
CA VAL A 9 12.91 6.24 -18.56
C VAL A 9 12.75 7.59 -17.90
N ALA A 10 13.52 8.59 -18.33
CA ALA A 10 13.40 9.96 -17.86
C ALA A 10 12.88 10.84 -19.02
N VAL A 11 11.88 11.66 -18.74
CA VAL A 11 11.29 12.57 -19.74
C VAL A 11 11.18 13.97 -19.15
N ARG A 12 11.56 14.99 -19.94
CA ARG A 12 11.35 16.39 -19.63
C ARG A 12 10.55 17.02 -20.75
N GLY A 13 9.26 17.19 -20.54
CA GLY A 13 8.38 17.89 -21.48
C GLY A 13 8.59 19.42 -21.42
N THR A 14 8.57 20.08 -22.59
CA THR A 14 8.73 21.54 -22.73
C THR A 14 7.50 22.19 -23.35
N GLY A 15 6.52 21.42 -23.82
CA GLY A 15 5.29 21.91 -24.45
C GLY A 15 4.03 21.58 -23.65
N SER A 16 2.91 22.10 -24.08
CA SER A 16 1.57 21.78 -23.59
C SER A 16 0.91 20.68 -24.45
N VAL A 17 -0.04 19.97 -23.88
CA VAL A 17 -0.89 19.04 -24.63
C VAL A 17 -1.92 19.85 -25.42
N HIS A 18 -2.04 19.61 -26.75
CA HIS A 18 -3.05 20.22 -27.58
C HIS A 18 -4.44 19.67 -27.23
N VAL A 19 -5.37 20.56 -26.94
CA VAL A 19 -6.78 20.26 -26.67
C VAL A 19 -7.61 20.73 -27.86
N ALA A 20 -8.50 19.88 -28.37
CA ALA A 20 -9.31 20.20 -29.58
C ALA A 20 -10.25 21.41 -29.37
N ASP A 21 -10.87 21.51 -28.20
CA ASP A 21 -11.68 22.66 -27.77
C ASP A 21 -11.21 23.19 -26.41
N PRO A 22 -10.26 24.13 -26.34
CA PRO A 22 -9.74 24.66 -25.09
C PRO A 22 -10.77 25.39 -24.22
N LYS A 23 -11.76 26.03 -24.84
CA LYS A 23 -12.82 26.76 -24.11
C LYS A 23 -13.79 25.78 -23.45
N GLY A 24 -14.33 24.85 -24.21
CA GLY A 24 -15.21 23.81 -23.68
C GLY A 24 -14.52 22.96 -22.61
N PHE A 25 -13.27 22.61 -22.83
CA PHE A 25 -12.47 21.89 -21.82
C PHE A 25 -12.33 22.68 -20.52
N ARG A 26 -12.04 23.99 -20.57
CA ARG A 26 -11.93 24.82 -19.37
C ARG A 26 -13.25 24.90 -18.61
N THR A 27 -14.38 25.14 -19.32
CA THR A 27 -15.71 25.23 -18.73
C THR A 27 -16.05 23.91 -17.99
N LEU A 28 -15.85 22.75 -18.65
CA LEU A 28 -16.07 21.45 -18.07
C LEU A 28 -15.16 21.19 -16.85
N LEU A 29 -13.91 21.63 -16.92
CA LEU A 29 -12.95 21.49 -15.84
C LEU A 29 -13.37 22.29 -14.59
N GLU A 30 -13.81 23.55 -14.79
CA GLU A 30 -14.28 24.41 -13.68
C GLU A 30 -15.53 23.83 -13.03
N GLU A 31 -16.49 23.34 -13.80
CA GLU A 31 -17.69 22.65 -13.31
C GLU A 31 -17.33 21.38 -12.54
N THR A 32 -16.49 20.53 -13.13
CA THR A 32 -16.05 19.28 -12.50
C THR A 32 -15.31 19.53 -11.18
N TYR A 33 -14.43 20.52 -11.14
CA TYR A 33 -13.72 20.89 -9.91
C TYR A 33 -14.67 21.43 -8.86
N GLY A 34 -15.70 22.19 -9.25
CA GLY A 34 -16.77 22.65 -8.36
C GLY A 34 -17.50 21.48 -7.72
N ASN A 35 -17.91 20.51 -8.53
CA ASN A 35 -18.62 19.31 -8.07
C ASN A 35 -17.74 18.46 -7.12
N ILE A 36 -16.48 18.24 -7.46
CA ILE A 36 -15.54 17.51 -6.61
C ILE A 36 -15.37 18.21 -5.26
N LYS A 37 -15.17 19.54 -5.25
CA LYS A 37 -14.96 20.30 -4.01
C LYS A 37 -16.18 20.32 -3.10
N SER A 38 -17.38 20.24 -3.67
CA SER A 38 -18.65 20.21 -2.91
C SER A 38 -19.05 18.83 -2.42
N ASP A 39 -18.39 17.77 -2.87
CA ASP A 39 -18.68 16.40 -2.45
C ASP A 39 -18.26 16.19 -0.97
N PRO A 40 -19.23 15.83 -0.08
CA PRO A 40 -18.97 15.65 1.35
C PRO A 40 -17.97 14.51 1.68
N ALA A 41 -17.71 13.57 0.76
CA ALA A 41 -16.75 12.49 0.94
C ALA A 41 -15.29 12.96 0.75
N ILE A 42 -15.06 14.04 0.01
CA ILE A 42 -13.72 14.50 -0.35
C ILE A 42 -12.85 14.89 0.86
N PRO A 43 -13.34 15.64 1.88
CA PRO A 43 -12.53 15.95 3.05
C PRO A 43 -11.99 14.71 3.76
N MET A 44 -12.79 13.67 3.91
CA MET A 44 -12.37 12.41 4.52
C MET A 44 -11.35 11.66 3.63
N ARG A 45 -11.56 11.67 2.31
CA ARG A 45 -10.62 11.12 1.32
C ARG A 45 -9.27 11.83 1.36
N ILE A 46 -9.28 13.15 1.51
CA ILE A 46 -8.06 13.97 1.68
C ILE A 46 -7.37 13.63 3.00
N ALA A 47 -8.11 13.53 4.09
CA ALA A 47 -7.54 13.23 5.40
C ALA A 47 -6.93 11.84 5.49
N ASN A 48 -7.63 10.82 5.01
CA ASN A 48 -7.30 9.41 5.21
C ASN A 48 -6.55 8.77 4.03
N GLY A 49 -6.65 9.36 2.82
CA GLY A 49 -6.22 8.67 1.61
C GLY A 49 -7.02 7.40 1.37
N THR A 50 -6.41 6.44 0.68
CA THR A 50 -7.02 5.11 0.46
C THR A 50 -7.04 4.25 1.72
N ALA A 51 -6.20 4.54 2.72
CA ALA A 51 -6.21 3.83 4.00
C ALA A 51 -7.57 3.94 4.73
N GLY A 52 -8.39 4.98 4.44
CA GLY A 52 -9.76 5.08 4.94
C GLY A 52 -10.64 3.88 4.58
N THR A 53 -10.38 3.23 3.46
CA THR A 53 -11.12 2.05 3.00
C THR A 53 -10.89 0.80 3.87
N VAL A 54 -9.79 0.74 4.65
CA VAL A 54 -9.46 -0.44 5.49
C VAL A 54 -10.55 -0.69 6.53
N GLU A 55 -11.00 0.35 7.24
CA GLU A 55 -12.03 0.24 8.26
C GLU A 55 -13.38 -0.16 7.65
N GLU A 56 -13.74 0.42 6.50
CA GLU A 56 -14.96 0.07 5.77
C GLU A 56 -14.92 -1.38 5.29
N ALA A 57 -13.81 -1.78 4.67
CA ALA A 57 -13.62 -3.16 4.20
C ALA A 57 -13.71 -4.17 5.35
N TYR A 58 -13.17 -3.85 6.51
CA TYR A 58 -13.29 -4.69 7.70
C TYR A 58 -14.73 -4.81 8.18
N ARG A 59 -15.46 -3.69 8.27
CA ARG A 59 -16.88 -3.67 8.68
C ARG A 59 -17.78 -4.47 7.73
N TYR A 60 -17.48 -4.46 6.44
CA TYR A 60 -18.23 -5.22 5.44
C TYR A 60 -17.75 -6.67 5.27
N GLY A 61 -16.71 -7.09 6.03
CA GLY A 61 -16.18 -8.45 5.95
C GLY A 61 -15.45 -8.77 4.65
N VAL A 62 -14.94 -7.75 3.94
CA VAL A 62 -14.23 -7.90 2.65
C VAL A 62 -12.73 -7.57 2.75
N LEU A 63 -12.24 -7.21 3.94
CA LEU A 63 -10.81 -7.05 4.17
C LEU A 63 -10.12 -8.42 4.11
N PRO A 64 -9.06 -8.60 3.32
CA PRO A 64 -8.30 -9.86 3.33
C PRO A 64 -7.63 -10.07 4.70
N ILE A 65 -7.91 -11.22 5.34
CA ILE A 65 -7.36 -11.57 6.65
C ILE A 65 -6.82 -13.00 6.60
N MET A 66 -5.53 -13.17 6.94
CA MET A 66 -4.84 -14.47 6.97
C MET A 66 -5.17 -15.32 5.75
N ASN A 67 -4.79 -14.86 4.57
CA ASN A 67 -5.10 -15.46 3.27
C ASN A 67 -6.60 -15.74 3.07
N PHE A 68 -7.46 -14.76 3.42
CA PHE A 68 -8.93 -14.85 3.33
C PHE A 68 -9.55 -15.98 4.17
N SER A 69 -8.82 -16.53 5.13
CA SER A 69 -9.29 -17.64 5.98
C SER A 69 -10.02 -17.21 7.25
N ARG A 70 -10.03 -15.89 7.55
CA ARG A 70 -10.64 -15.33 8.76
C ARG A 70 -11.54 -14.14 8.43
N ALA A 71 -12.57 -13.94 9.27
CA ALA A 71 -13.45 -12.78 9.19
C ALA A 71 -13.10 -11.68 10.20
N ASN A 72 -12.27 -11.98 11.20
CA ASN A 72 -11.83 -11.05 12.23
C ASN A 72 -10.32 -11.16 12.45
N PHE A 73 -9.75 -10.09 13.03
CA PHE A 73 -8.33 -9.96 13.22
C PHE A 73 -8.05 -9.11 14.46
N GLN A 74 -7.35 -9.67 15.43
CA GLN A 74 -7.00 -8.94 16.65
C GLN A 74 -5.98 -7.84 16.33
N GLY A 75 -6.27 -6.60 16.78
CA GLY A 75 -5.39 -5.46 16.52
C GLY A 75 -5.60 -4.80 15.17
N VAL A 76 -6.69 -5.10 14.45
CA VAL A 76 -7.04 -4.49 13.15
C VAL A 76 -7.07 -2.96 13.21
N GLU A 77 -7.38 -2.37 14.35
CA GLU A 77 -7.39 -0.92 14.58
C GLU A 77 -6.02 -0.28 14.32
N GLY A 78 -4.94 -1.05 14.49
CA GLY A 78 -3.57 -0.65 14.15
C GLY A 78 -3.34 -0.45 12.64
N LEU A 79 -4.30 -0.87 11.81
CA LEU A 79 -4.29 -0.71 10.34
C LEU A 79 -5.22 0.39 9.85
N PHE A 80 -6.08 0.93 10.70
CA PHE A 80 -7.01 1.99 10.30
C PHE A 80 -6.28 3.29 9.96
N ALA A 81 -6.90 4.12 9.14
CA ALA A 81 -6.32 5.39 8.71
C ALA A 81 -5.86 6.28 9.86
N ARG A 82 -6.47 6.18 11.04
CA ARG A 82 -6.05 6.88 12.24
C ARG A 82 -4.61 6.50 12.63
N ALA A 83 -4.30 5.21 12.70
CA ALA A 83 -2.95 4.76 13.04
C ALA A 83 -1.90 5.24 12.02
N ALA A 84 -2.26 5.22 10.73
CA ALA A 84 -1.38 5.73 9.67
C ALA A 84 -1.14 7.23 9.79
N ARG A 85 -2.18 8.04 10.10
CA ARG A 85 -2.04 9.48 10.34
C ARG A 85 -1.13 9.80 11.53
N GLU A 86 -1.30 9.07 12.61
CA GLU A 86 -0.56 9.33 13.87
C GLU A 86 0.91 8.90 13.76
N LYS A 87 1.20 7.83 13.03
CA LYS A 87 2.53 7.20 13.01
C LYS A 87 3.35 7.45 11.75
N LEU A 88 2.73 7.76 10.62
CA LEU A 88 3.43 7.78 9.33
C LEU A 88 3.28 9.09 8.56
N TYR A 89 2.06 9.66 8.44
CA TYR A 89 1.77 10.70 7.47
C TYR A 89 2.42 12.05 7.84
N ILE A 90 3.17 12.63 6.91
CA ILE A 90 3.76 13.97 7.04
C ILE A 90 3.01 15.01 6.23
N ARG A 91 2.52 14.67 5.02
CA ARG A 91 1.71 15.58 4.20
C ARG A 91 0.93 14.83 3.14
N ASN A 92 -0.09 15.50 2.61
CA ASN A 92 -0.83 15.04 1.44
C ASN A 92 -0.07 15.34 0.14
N VAL A 93 -0.22 14.47 -0.86
CA VAL A 93 0.30 14.65 -2.22
C VAL A 93 -0.80 14.35 -3.24
N SER A 94 -0.74 15.00 -4.39
CA SER A 94 -1.68 14.81 -5.51
C SER A 94 -1.00 14.15 -6.68
N CYS A 95 -1.75 13.37 -7.46
CA CYS A 95 -1.37 13.05 -8.83
C CYS A 95 -1.39 14.30 -9.71
N PHE A 96 -0.68 14.26 -10.84
CA PHE A 96 -0.67 15.36 -11.77
C PHE A 96 -2.09 15.78 -12.21
N GLY A 97 -2.41 17.06 -12.07
CA GLY A 97 -3.70 17.61 -12.45
C GLY A 97 -4.90 17.20 -11.59
N CYS A 98 -4.70 16.42 -10.51
CA CYS A 98 -5.81 16.01 -9.64
C CYS A 98 -6.06 17.02 -8.51
N PRO A 99 -7.34 17.46 -8.30
CA PRO A 99 -7.69 18.41 -7.24
C PRO A 99 -7.80 17.75 -5.86
N VAL A 100 -7.70 16.40 -5.76
CA VAL A 100 -7.86 15.65 -4.53
C VAL A 100 -6.51 15.09 -4.06
N PRO A 101 -5.83 15.72 -3.10
CA PRO A 101 -4.53 15.26 -2.58
C PRO A 101 -4.72 14.06 -1.64
N CYS A 102 -5.10 12.90 -2.19
CA CYS A 102 -5.34 11.68 -1.42
C CYS A 102 -4.08 10.82 -1.21
N GLY A 103 -3.00 11.03 -1.97
CA GLY A 103 -1.70 10.42 -1.74
C GLY A 103 -1.10 10.89 -0.41
N LYS A 104 -0.23 10.09 0.18
CA LYS A 104 0.39 10.35 1.47
C LYS A 104 1.90 10.24 1.39
N LEU A 105 2.58 11.36 1.64
CA LEU A 105 4.00 11.30 1.95
C LEU A 105 4.13 10.87 3.41
N SER A 106 4.88 9.82 3.66
CA SER A 106 5.03 9.14 4.96
C SER A 106 6.48 9.08 5.38
N LEU A 107 6.71 9.04 6.70
CA LEU A 107 8.02 8.85 7.32
C LEU A 107 7.98 7.60 8.19
N ILE A 108 8.93 6.69 7.99
CA ILE A 108 9.13 5.56 8.89
C ILE A 108 9.89 6.05 10.12
N GLN A 109 9.24 6.03 11.29
CA GLN A 109 9.80 6.61 12.52
C GLN A 109 10.64 5.63 13.32
N ASP A 110 10.45 4.31 13.11
CA ASP A 110 11.08 3.25 13.88
C ASP A 110 11.52 2.06 13.01
N GLY A 111 12.32 1.16 13.60
CA GLY A 111 12.74 -0.08 12.97
C GLY A 111 13.86 0.08 11.95
N ARG A 112 14.03 -0.94 11.12
CA ARG A 112 15.13 -1.10 10.16
C ARG A 112 15.26 0.06 9.16
N PHE A 113 14.14 0.65 8.76
CA PHE A 113 14.09 1.72 7.75
C PHE A 113 13.77 3.10 8.35
N LYS A 114 14.06 3.30 9.63
CA LYS A 114 13.85 4.58 10.32
C LYS A 114 14.48 5.75 9.54
N GLY A 115 13.73 6.84 9.44
CA GLY A 115 14.15 8.06 8.72
C GLY A 115 13.83 8.05 7.22
N THR A 116 13.29 6.95 6.70
CA THR A 116 12.93 6.86 5.29
C THR A 116 11.61 7.57 5.00
N VAL A 117 11.62 8.41 3.96
CA VAL A 117 10.44 9.07 3.42
C VAL A 117 9.99 8.35 2.15
N PHE A 118 8.69 8.07 2.04
CA PHE A 118 8.12 7.36 0.89
C PHE A 118 6.65 7.76 0.69
N GLU A 119 6.05 7.39 -0.44
CA GLU A 119 4.62 7.56 -0.69
C GLU A 119 3.86 6.27 -0.33
N GLY A 120 2.76 6.43 0.42
CA GLY A 120 1.90 5.32 0.89
C GLY A 120 1.96 5.13 2.42
N PRO A 121 1.62 3.93 2.94
CA PRO A 121 1.03 2.81 2.22
C PRO A 121 -0.43 3.08 1.79
N HIS A 122 -0.85 2.50 0.68
CA HIS A 122 -2.23 2.53 0.19
C HIS A 122 -3.04 1.36 0.75
N TYR A 123 -4.38 1.41 0.57
CA TYR A 123 -5.31 0.39 1.06
C TYR A 123 -4.87 -1.03 0.69
N GLU A 124 -4.52 -1.24 -0.56
CA GLU A 124 -4.16 -2.55 -1.10
C GLU A 124 -2.91 -3.12 -0.40
N THR A 125 -1.92 -2.27 -0.19
CA THR A 125 -0.70 -2.66 0.55
C THR A 125 -1.03 -2.97 2.01
N ILE A 126 -1.85 -2.13 2.66
CA ILE A 126 -2.25 -2.35 4.08
C ILE A 126 -3.02 -3.66 4.21
N GLY A 127 -3.94 -3.94 3.30
CA GLY A 127 -4.71 -5.18 3.30
C GLY A 127 -3.84 -6.41 3.05
N LEU A 128 -3.05 -6.38 1.98
CA LEU A 128 -2.34 -7.58 1.54
C LEU A 128 -1.04 -7.87 2.33
N MET A 129 -0.25 -6.83 2.65
CA MET A 129 0.95 -6.98 3.49
C MET A 129 0.64 -6.97 5.00
N GLY A 130 -0.51 -6.38 5.38
CA GLY A 130 -0.96 -6.29 6.77
C GLY A 130 -1.85 -7.47 7.16
N SER A 131 -3.17 -7.24 7.22
CA SER A 131 -4.13 -8.23 7.72
C SER A 131 -4.08 -9.57 6.99
N ASN A 132 -3.82 -9.59 5.68
CA ASN A 132 -3.68 -10.84 4.92
C ASN A 132 -2.46 -11.67 5.35
N CYS A 133 -1.41 -11.03 5.86
CA CYS A 133 -0.23 -11.69 6.45
C CYS A 133 -0.29 -11.76 7.98
N GLY A 134 -1.39 -11.37 8.61
CA GLY A 134 -1.55 -11.37 10.06
C GLY A 134 -0.79 -10.25 10.78
N LEU A 135 -0.29 -9.22 10.07
CA LEU A 135 0.47 -8.11 10.64
C LEU A 135 -0.45 -6.93 10.96
N SER A 136 -0.48 -6.47 12.21
CA SER A 136 -1.31 -5.36 12.70
C SER A 136 -0.53 -4.05 12.93
N ASP A 137 0.77 -4.02 12.63
CA ASP A 137 1.62 -2.84 12.79
C ASP A 137 1.76 -2.07 11.48
N ILE A 138 1.20 -0.87 11.42
CA ILE A 138 1.27 0.00 10.24
C ILE A 138 2.72 0.44 9.91
N THR A 139 3.60 0.53 10.91
CA THR A 139 5.01 0.87 10.70
C THR A 139 5.77 -0.29 10.04
N GLY A 140 5.46 -1.51 10.46
CA GLY A 140 5.99 -2.71 9.81
C GLY A 140 5.52 -2.84 8.36
N ILE A 141 4.25 -2.53 8.09
CA ILE A 141 3.70 -2.50 6.72
C ILE A 141 4.38 -1.43 5.88
N ALA A 142 4.64 -0.25 6.44
CA ALA A 142 5.40 0.81 5.77
C ALA A 142 6.80 0.34 5.37
N SER A 143 7.46 -0.42 6.25
CA SER A 143 8.77 -1.03 5.98
C SER A 143 8.72 -2.04 4.83
N ALA A 144 7.71 -2.91 4.81
CA ALA A 144 7.50 -3.87 3.73
C ALA A 144 7.18 -3.18 2.39
N ASN A 145 6.32 -2.15 2.42
CA ASN A 145 6.00 -1.32 1.25
C ASN A 145 7.26 -0.66 0.66
N TYR A 146 8.06 -0.03 1.49
CA TYR A 146 9.30 0.60 1.06
C TYR A 146 10.26 -0.42 0.44
N LEU A 147 10.44 -1.57 1.08
CA LEU A 147 11.33 -2.62 0.60
C LEU A 147 10.87 -3.18 -0.76
N CYS A 148 9.58 -3.44 -0.95
CA CYS A 148 9.02 -3.84 -2.23
C CYS A 148 9.31 -2.81 -3.33
N ASN A 149 9.08 -1.52 -3.04
CA ASN A 149 9.35 -0.44 -4.00
C ASN A 149 10.83 -0.36 -4.38
N GLN A 150 11.76 -0.52 -3.42
CA GLN A 150 13.20 -0.52 -3.70
C GLN A 150 13.62 -1.72 -4.56
N LEU A 151 12.96 -2.84 -4.40
CA LEU A 151 13.28 -4.08 -5.12
C LEU A 151 12.47 -4.27 -6.41
N GLY A 152 11.56 -3.35 -6.73
CA GLY A 152 10.71 -3.41 -7.92
C GLY A 152 9.65 -4.51 -7.86
N LEU A 153 9.18 -4.86 -6.66
CA LEU A 153 8.13 -5.84 -6.42
C LEU A 153 6.78 -5.15 -6.19
N ASP A 154 5.72 -5.75 -6.73
CA ASP A 154 4.35 -5.33 -6.46
C ASP A 154 3.91 -5.76 -5.06
N THR A 155 3.43 -4.82 -4.25
CA THR A 155 3.04 -5.08 -2.85
C THR A 155 1.81 -5.98 -2.73
N ILE A 156 0.88 -5.90 -3.69
CA ILE A 156 -0.35 -6.70 -3.72
C ILE A 156 0.00 -8.16 -3.93
N SER A 157 0.71 -8.44 -5.03
CA SER A 157 1.13 -9.79 -5.39
C SER A 157 2.03 -10.40 -4.32
N MET A 158 2.97 -9.61 -3.80
CA MET A 158 3.90 -10.09 -2.78
C MET A 158 3.20 -10.45 -1.47
N GLY A 159 2.29 -9.57 -0.99
CA GLY A 159 1.50 -9.85 0.21
C GLY A 159 0.58 -11.07 0.06
N ASN A 160 0.00 -11.24 -1.13
CA ASN A 160 -0.84 -12.40 -1.41
C ASN A 160 -0.03 -13.71 -1.42
N VAL A 161 1.14 -13.72 -2.04
CA VAL A 161 2.03 -14.90 -2.07
C VAL A 161 2.54 -15.24 -0.66
N ILE A 162 2.92 -14.23 0.13
CA ILE A 162 3.37 -14.45 1.52
C ILE A 162 2.23 -15.02 2.37
N GLY A 163 1.02 -14.44 2.30
CA GLY A 163 -0.14 -14.94 3.03
C GLY A 163 -0.48 -16.39 2.66
N PHE A 164 -0.44 -16.72 1.37
CA PHE A 164 -0.61 -18.10 0.90
C PHE A 164 0.47 -19.05 1.45
N ALA A 165 1.74 -18.64 1.42
CA ALA A 165 2.84 -19.45 1.97
C ALA A 165 2.70 -19.67 3.49
N MET A 166 2.27 -18.63 4.25
CA MET A 166 1.98 -18.73 5.68
C MET A 166 0.85 -19.73 5.96
N GLU A 167 -0.22 -19.72 5.16
CA GLU A 167 -1.29 -20.70 5.29
C GLU A 167 -0.80 -22.12 4.97
N CYS A 168 -0.03 -22.32 3.92
CA CYS A 168 0.55 -23.62 3.58
C CYS A 168 1.43 -24.14 4.73
N TYR A 169 2.23 -23.26 5.34
CA TYR A 169 3.04 -23.60 6.50
C TYR A 169 2.18 -23.98 7.71
N GLN A 170 1.17 -23.20 8.04
CA GLN A 170 0.23 -23.47 9.14
C GLN A 170 -0.50 -24.80 8.94
N ARG A 171 -0.84 -25.15 7.71
CA ARG A 171 -1.51 -26.42 7.38
C ARG A 171 -0.55 -27.62 7.29
N GLY A 172 0.75 -27.42 7.49
CA GLY A 172 1.76 -28.48 7.38
C GLY A 172 2.05 -28.94 5.95
N LEU A 173 1.62 -28.16 4.94
CA LEU A 173 1.93 -28.40 3.52
C LEU A 173 3.36 -27.94 3.18
N LEU A 174 3.90 -27.01 3.95
CA LEU A 174 5.30 -26.58 3.92
C LEU A 174 5.94 -26.86 5.28
N SER A 175 7.10 -27.46 5.28
CA SER A 175 7.91 -27.68 6.47
C SER A 175 8.98 -26.60 6.62
N ILE A 176 9.61 -26.52 7.78
CA ILE A 176 10.76 -25.64 8.03
C ILE A 176 11.94 -25.94 7.09
N LYS A 177 12.05 -27.17 6.58
CA LYS A 177 13.05 -27.57 5.61
C LYS A 177 12.75 -26.99 4.23
N ASP A 178 11.48 -27.00 3.79
CA ASP A 178 11.05 -26.44 2.50
C ASP A 178 11.24 -24.93 2.48
N THR A 179 11.08 -24.27 3.61
CA THR A 179 11.26 -22.82 3.79
C THR A 179 12.70 -22.42 4.11
N GLN A 180 13.67 -23.38 4.03
CA GLN A 180 15.08 -23.13 4.32
C GLN A 180 15.31 -22.52 5.71
N GLY A 181 14.65 -23.07 6.71
CA GLY A 181 14.80 -22.68 8.12
C GLY A 181 13.92 -21.51 8.57
N LEU A 182 13.01 -21.00 7.73
CA LEU A 182 12.07 -19.94 8.11
C LEU A 182 10.78 -20.54 8.66
N ALA A 183 10.41 -20.18 9.90
CA ALA A 183 9.10 -20.47 10.46
C ALA A 183 8.11 -19.40 9.95
N LEU A 184 7.26 -19.74 8.98
CA LEU A 184 6.33 -18.79 8.37
C LEU A 184 5.11 -18.51 9.26
N GLU A 185 5.37 -17.93 10.43
CA GLU A 185 4.32 -17.57 11.39
C GLU A 185 3.62 -16.29 11.00
N TRP A 186 2.29 -16.26 11.20
CA TRP A 186 1.47 -15.07 10.94
C TRP A 186 1.94 -13.86 11.75
N GLY A 187 1.96 -12.69 11.11
CA GLY A 187 2.29 -11.43 11.76
C GLY A 187 3.77 -11.20 12.05
N ASN A 188 4.64 -12.10 11.62
CA ASN A 188 6.08 -11.94 11.82
C ASN A 188 6.70 -11.04 10.76
N LEU A 189 6.95 -9.78 11.12
CA LEU A 189 7.52 -8.77 10.21
C LEU A 189 8.87 -9.20 9.63
N GLU A 190 9.77 -9.76 10.42
CA GLU A 190 11.11 -10.15 9.95
C GLU A 190 11.04 -11.25 8.90
N ILE A 191 10.11 -12.18 9.05
CA ILE A 191 9.83 -13.20 8.04
C ILE A 191 9.31 -12.57 6.75
N ILE A 192 8.36 -11.64 6.86
CA ILE A 192 7.81 -10.91 5.71
C ILE A 192 8.93 -10.20 4.94
N LEU A 193 9.77 -9.41 5.63
CA LEU A 193 10.89 -8.69 5.02
C LEU A 193 11.90 -9.66 4.38
N THR A 194 12.21 -10.77 5.05
CA THR A 194 13.11 -11.80 4.53
C THR A 194 12.56 -12.44 3.25
N LEU A 195 11.27 -12.74 3.19
CA LEU A 195 10.64 -13.31 2.00
C LEU A 195 10.64 -12.33 0.82
N ILE A 196 10.39 -11.04 1.06
CA ILE A 196 10.49 -9.99 0.04
C ILE A 196 11.91 -9.96 -0.54
N GLU A 197 12.95 -9.91 0.30
CA GLU A 197 14.34 -9.90 -0.15
C GLU A 197 14.74 -11.17 -0.92
N ARG A 198 14.34 -12.34 -0.44
CA ARG A 198 14.63 -13.62 -1.11
C ARG A 198 13.93 -13.71 -2.46
N THR A 199 12.71 -13.22 -2.59
CA THR A 199 11.96 -13.23 -3.84
C THR A 199 12.63 -12.33 -4.89
N ALA A 200 13.12 -11.17 -4.48
CA ALA A 200 13.79 -10.22 -5.40
C ALA A 200 15.16 -10.70 -5.92
N LYS A 201 15.83 -11.58 -5.17
CA LYS A 201 17.20 -12.03 -5.47
C LYS A 201 17.27 -13.35 -6.25
N ARG A 202 16.14 -13.94 -6.58
CA ARG A 202 16.06 -15.22 -7.33
C ARG A 202 15.70 -15.02 -8.84
#